data_47f5c5a40b3579cbe84747107c38c883
#
_entry.id   47f5c5a40b3579cbe84747107c38c883
#
_cell.length_a   1.000
_cell.length_b   1.000
_cell.length_c   1.000
_cell.angle_alpha   90.00
_cell.angle_beta   90.00
_cell.angle_gamma   90.00
#
_symmetry.space_group_name_H-M   'P 1'
#
loop_
_entity.id
_entity.type
_entity.pdbx_description
1 polymer ?
#
loop_
_entity_poly.entity_id
_entity_poly.type
_entity_poly.pdbx_seq_one_letter_code
_entity_poly.pdbx_strand_id
1 'polypeptide(L)'
;MRIIRAGGAPKLGLAKSVGAGADVRLVYVQVPIESLNGLFDAPMPGNSFLALRQGQVDLLKRGNDALASTAEVNASKLPGTPWRIVASAPLADQGLFNAKGFGELGLALLFLLLSVLALKAPGYLERRRYGHGEYPEDAATALTLEQMKAQGLIDQTSAEQAPVLNIVESVRAKVPLERSIFRAYDIRGIVGTNLDAGIARMVGEAVGSVLVEKGLRGIVVGYDGRLSSPEIADGLIQGLASTGVAVINIGMVPTPLVYFAASNSEYTSGISVTGSHNPPDYNGLKIVIDGQALSGDAITGLFDRIIEKRIIQTSAHGIVSQRDIVPDYTRYIADDIQIDRPLKIVVDCGNGVPGAVAPEVLRAIGADVEEIYCDVDGNFPNHHPDPSDPDNLIDLIELVRRTGADIGLAFDGDGDRLGVVTSEGEMIFADRLLMLFAEDVLNRHPGAAIIFDVKCTAALQGHILKHG
;
A
#
# COMPACT_ATOMS: atom_id res chain seq x y z
N MET A 1 -5.59 -14.66 3.99
CA MET A 1 -6.68 -15.49 4.52
C MET A 1 -7.55 -14.61 5.40
N ARG A 2 -8.83 -14.44 5.11
CA ARG A 2 -9.77 -13.60 5.91
C ARG A 2 -11.08 -14.34 6.08
N ILE A 3 -11.76 -14.12 7.22
CA ILE A 3 -13.12 -14.61 7.43
C ILE A 3 -14.11 -13.55 6.98
N ILE A 4 -15.11 -14.02 6.24
CA ILE A 4 -16.19 -13.21 5.69
C ILE A 4 -17.50 -13.76 6.28
N ARG A 5 -18.38 -12.88 6.76
CA ARG A 5 -19.74 -13.24 7.13
C ARG A 5 -20.64 -13.04 5.92
N ALA A 6 -21.09 -14.13 5.32
CA ALA A 6 -22.09 -14.10 4.27
C ALA A 6 -23.25 -15.00 4.69
N GLY A 7 -24.48 -14.46 4.76
CA GLY A 7 -25.69 -15.23 5.09
C GLY A 7 -25.74 -15.76 6.52
N GLY A 8 -25.21 -15.04 7.51
CA GLY A 8 -25.34 -15.36 8.95
C GLY A 8 -24.31 -16.33 9.52
N ALA A 9 -23.61 -17.13 8.73
CA ALA A 9 -22.58 -18.03 9.19
C ALA A 9 -21.18 -17.55 8.77
N PRO A 10 -20.15 -17.64 9.65
CA PRO A 10 -18.79 -17.29 9.29
C PRO A 10 -18.23 -18.27 8.25
N LYS A 11 -17.63 -17.75 7.18
CA LYS A 11 -16.96 -18.52 6.13
C LYS A 11 -15.49 -18.11 6.02
N LEU A 12 -14.63 -19.08 5.75
CA LEU A 12 -13.21 -18.86 5.54
C LEU A 12 -12.95 -18.49 4.07
N GLY A 13 -12.46 -17.28 3.82
CA GLY A 13 -12.04 -16.83 2.50
C GLY A 13 -10.54 -16.99 2.31
N LEU A 14 -10.12 -17.72 1.29
CA LEU A 14 -8.75 -17.85 0.82
C LEU A 14 -8.65 -17.14 -0.52
N ALA A 15 -7.81 -16.12 -0.63
CA ALA A 15 -7.52 -15.46 -1.90
C ALA A 15 -6.03 -15.61 -2.23
N LYS A 16 -5.73 -15.99 -3.47
CA LYS A 16 -4.36 -16.08 -3.98
C LYS A 16 -4.34 -15.57 -5.42
N SER A 17 -3.37 -14.75 -5.74
CA SER A 17 -3.07 -14.40 -7.14
C SER A 17 -2.40 -15.61 -7.81
N VAL A 18 -2.87 -15.99 -8.99
CA VAL A 18 -2.33 -17.09 -9.80
C VAL A 18 -2.09 -16.56 -11.20
N GLY A 19 -0.88 -16.71 -11.71
CA GLY A 19 -0.45 -16.22 -13.02
C GLY A 19 0.80 -15.34 -12.91
N ALA A 20 1.40 -15.01 -14.05
CA ALA A 20 2.54 -14.12 -14.17
C ALA A 20 2.32 -13.16 -15.34
N GLY A 21 2.80 -11.92 -15.25
CA GLY A 21 2.62 -10.90 -16.27
C GLY A 21 1.16 -10.42 -16.37
N ALA A 22 0.66 -10.22 -17.58
CA ALA A 22 -0.68 -9.70 -17.86
C ALA A 22 -1.84 -10.67 -17.52
N ASP A 23 -1.55 -11.91 -17.14
CA ASP A 23 -2.55 -12.96 -16.87
C ASP A 23 -2.65 -13.30 -15.37
N VAL A 24 -2.52 -12.32 -14.49
CA VAL A 24 -2.72 -12.53 -13.05
C VAL A 24 -4.22 -12.59 -12.75
N ARG A 25 -4.69 -13.75 -12.29
CA ARG A 25 -6.07 -13.95 -11.84
C ARG A 25 -6.11 -14.11 -10.32
N LEU A 26 -7.08 -13.50 -9.68
CA LEU A 26 -7.34 -13.71 -8.26
C LEU A 26 -8.24 -14.93 -8.12
N VAL A 27 -7.71 -16.00 -7.54
CA VAL A 27 -8.51 -17.19 -7.18
C VAL A 27 -8.98 -17.02 -5.75
N TYR A 28 -10.30 -17.02 -5.59
CA TYR A 28 -10.97 -16.92 -4.30
C TYR A 28 -11.67 -18.23 -3.99
N VAL A 29 -11.37 -18.82 -2.81
CA VAL A 29 -12.00 -20.05 -2.34
C VAL A 29 -12.72 -19.77 -1.02
N GLN A 30 -14.00 -20.06 -0.96
CA GLN A 30 -14.79 -20.06 0.27
C GLN A 30 -14.84 -21.47 0.87
N VAL A 31 -14.44 -21.59 2.13
CA VAL A 31 -14.51 -22.85 2.88
C VAL A 31 -15.42 -22.61 4.08
N PRO A 32 -16.44 -23.44 4.33
CA PRO A 32 -17.21 -23.38 5.56
C PRO A 32 -16.28 -23.51 6.77
N ILE A 33 -16.47 -22.70 7.80
CA ILE A 33 -15.57 -22.72 8.97
C ILE A 33 -15.71 -24.04 9.75
N GLU A 34 -16.87 -24.68 9.63
CA GLU A 34 -17.16 -26.00 10.17
C GLU A 34 -16.19 -27.09 9.66
N SER A 35 -15.59 -26.88 8.49
CA SER A 35 -14.55 -27.77 7.93
C SER A 35 -13.30 -27.82 8.80
N LEU A 36 -13.11 -26.86 9.69
CA LEU A 36 -12.01 -26.81 10.65
C LEU A 36 -12.36 -27.48 11.99
N ASN A 37 -13.63 -27.89 12.21
CA ASN A 37 -14.04 -28.52 13.47
C ASN A 37 -13.24 -29.76 13.80
N GLY A 38 -12.90 -30.59 12.80
CA GLY A 38 -12.08 -31.78 12.99
C GLY A 38 -10.68 -31.51 13.57
N LEU A 39 -10.17 -30.29 13.44
CA LEU A 39 -8.90 -29.88 14.05
C LEU A 39 -9.03 -29.61 15.56
N PHE A 40 -10.27 -29.41 16.04
CA PHE A 40 -10.61 -29.16 17.44
C PHE A 40 -11.15 -30.41 18.15
N ASP A 41 -11.24 -31.57 17.46
CA ASP A 41 -11.79 -32.81 18.00
C ASP A 41 -10.77 -33.59 18.86
N ALA A 42 -9.52 -33.11 18.94
CA ALA A 42 -8.54 -33.69 19.84
C ALA A 42 -9.02 -33.68 21.30
N PRO A 43 -8.74 -34.71 22.10
CA PRO A 43 -9.13 -34.74 23.50
C PRO A 43 -8.48 -33.58 24.26
N MET A 44 -9.32 -32.78 24.93
CA MET A 44 -8.88 -31.68 25.75
C MET A 44 -8.93 -32.07 27.23
N PRO A 45 -7.98 -31.59 28.07
CA PRO A 45 -8.09 -31.73 29.52
C PRO A 45 -9.40 -31.15 30.04
N GLY A 46 -10.03 -31.80 31.00
CA GLY A 46 -11.27 -31.30 31.62
C GLY A 46 -11.10 -29.88 32.15
N ASN A 47 -12.12 -29.04 31.90
CA ASN A 47 -12.16 -27.64 32.34
C ASN A 47 -11.06 -26.74 31.70
N SER A 48 -10.63 -27.01 30.46
CA SER A 48 -9.74 -26.13 29.70
C SER A 48 -10.55 -25.31 28.65
N PHE A 49 -9.92 -24.30 28.09
CA PHE A 49 -10.46 -23.49 27.00
C PHE A 49 -9.46 -23.43 25.82
N LEU A 50 -9.97 -23.56 24.61
CA LEU A 50 -9.22 -23.43 23.38
C LEU A 50 -10.06 -22.65 22.37
N ALA A 51 -9.47 -21.64 21.72
CA ALA A 51 -10.15 -20.94 20.64
C ALA A 51 -9.17 -20.53 19.53
N LEU A 52 -9.72 -20.45 18.31
CA LEU A 52 -9.10 -19.78 17.19
C LEU A 52 -9.71 -18.38 17.08
N ARG A 53 -8.88 -17.34 17.14
CA ARG A 53 -9.30 -15.93 17.15
C ARG A 53 -8.81 -15.15 15.96
N GLN A 54 -9.64 -14.20 15.52
CA GLN A 54 -9.24 -13.10 14.65
C GLN A 54 -9.64 -11.76 15.32
N GLY A 55 -8.65 -10.97 15.70
CA GLY A 55 -8.91 -9.79 16.54
C GLY A 55 -9.54 -10.20 17.88
N GLN A 56 -10.70 -9.67 18.19
CA GLN A 56 -11.47 -10.00 19.41
C GLN A 56 -12.58 -11.05 19.18
N VAL A 57 -12.64 -11.65 17.98
CA VAL A 57 -13.71 -12.58 17.62
C VAL A 57 -13.22 -14.01 17.66
N ASP A 58 -13.91 -14.86 18.43
CA ASP A 58 -13.71 -16.30 18.41
C ASP A 58 -14.34 -16.89 17.15
N LEU A 59 -13.51 -17.50 16.32
CA LEU A 59 -13.92 -18.13 15.07
C LEU A 59 -14.40 -19.55 15.32
N LEU A 60 -13.65 -20.25 16.15
CA LEU A 60 -13.97 -21.57 16.68
C LEU A 60 -13.58 -21.54 18.16
N LYS A 61 -14.39 -22.12 19.02
CA LYS A 61 -14.07 -22.26 20.43
C LYS A 61 -14.59 -23.57 20.99
N ARG A 62 -13.88 -24.08 22.01
CA ARG A 62 -14.24 -25.28 22.74
C ARG A 62 -13.77 -25.18 24.17
N GLY A 63 -14.56 -25.72 25.13
CA GLY A 63 -14.23 -25.78 26.51
C GLY A 63 -14.92 -24.75 27.37
N ASN A 64 -14.34 -24.40 28.54
CA ASN A 64 -14.95 -23.53 29.54
C ASN A 64 -14.76 -22.04 29.21
N ASP A 65 -15.82 -21.36 28.80
CA ASP A 65 -15.83 -19.93 28.45
C ASP A 65 -15.36 -18.99 29.58
N ALA A 66 -15.44 -19.42 30.85
CA ALA A 66 -14.95 -18.62 31.97
C ALA A 66 -13.42 -18.41 31.93
N LEU A 67 -12.70 -19.24 31.19
CA LEU A 67 -11.25 -19.14 30.98
C LEU A 67 -10.87 -18.34 29.73
N ALA A 68 -11.82 -17.81 28.99
CA ALA A 68 -11.56 -17.11 27.73
C ALA A 68 -10.67 -15.87 27.86
N SER A 69 -10.80 -15.13 29.00
CA SER A 69 -9.97 -13.95 29.28
C SER A 69 -8.54 -14.31 29.69
N THR A 70 -8.35 -15.40 30.41
CA THR A 70 -7.02 -15.89 30.81
C THR A 70 -6.29 -16.60 29.66
N ALA A 71 -7.04 -17.12 28.69
CA ALA A 71 -6.47 -17.74 27.50
C ALA A 71 -5.70 -16.75 26.59
N GLU A 72 -6.01 -15.45 26.66
CA GLU A 72 -5.33 -14.42 25.88
C GLU A 72 -3.85 -14.27 26.24
N VAL A 73 -3.48 -14.54 27.47
CA VAL A 73 -2.08 -14.51 27.96
C VAL A 73 -1.22 -15.56 27.25
N ASN A 74 -1.84 -16.67 26.79
CA ASN A 74 -1.16 -17.77 26.09
C ASN A 74 -1.53 -17.79 24.60
N ALA A 75 -1.64 -16.62 23.97
CA ALA A 75 -1.96 -16.51 22.56
C ALA A 75 -0.74 -16.78 21.68
N SER A 76 -0.89 -17.67 20.70
CA SER A 76 0.11 -17.96 19.68
C SER A 76 -0.40 -17.61 18.29
N LYS A 77 0.33 -16.74 17.56
CA LYS A 77 -0.04 -16.29 16.23
C LYS A 77 0.26 -17.38 15.19
N LEU A 78 -0.68 -17.65 14.29
CA LEU A 78 -0.49 -18.58 13.18
C LEU A 78 0.26 -17.88 12.04
N PRO A 79 1.46 -18.36 11.65
CA PRO A 79 2.24 -17.75 10.59
C PRO A 79 1.45 -17.62 9.28
N GLY A 80 1.60 -16.48 8.57
CA GLY A 80 0.92 -16.23 7.30
C GLY A 80 -0.59 -15.97 7.41
N THR A 81 -1.15 -15.83 8.61
CA THR A 81 -2.57 -15.57 8.82
C THR A 81 -2.81 -14.44 9.84
N PRO A 82 -3.97 -13.78 9.82
CA PRO A 82 -4.37 -12.83 10.87
C PRO A 82 -4.91 -13.54 12.13
N TRP A 83 -4.70 -14.85 12.28
CA TRP A 83 -5.28 -15.67 13.34
C TRP A 83 -4.31 -15.95 14.44
N ARG A 84 -4.89 -16.21 15.63
CA ARG A 84 -4.15 -16.69 16.79
C ARG A 84 -4.92 -17.81 17.47
N ILE A 85 -4.20 -18.78 18.02
CA ILE A 85 -4.75 -19.79 18.91
C ILE A 85 -4.56 -19.29 20.34
N VAL A 86 -5.61 -19.36 21.12
CA VAL A 86 -5.60 -19.02 22.54
C VAL A 86 -6.03 -20.24 23.34
N ALA A 87 -5.32 -20.55 24.41
CA ALA A 87 -5.60 -21.70 25.27
C ALA A 87 -5.44 -21.34 26.74
N SER A 88 -6.27 -21.91 27.60
CA SER A 88 -6.14 -21.80 29.06
C SER A 88 -6.58 -23.08 29.75
N ALA A 89 -5.90 -23.42 30.85
CA ALA A 89 -6.28 -24.47 31.74
C ALA A 89 -6.35 -23.93 33.20
N PRO A 90 -7.17 -24.47 34.11
CA PRO A 90 -7.22 -24.03 35.48
C PRO A 90 -5.89 -24.24 36.21
N LEU A 91 -5.50 -23.30 37.03
CA LEU A 91 -4.24 -23.30 37.80
C LEU A 91 -4.18 -24.35 38.97
N ALA A 92 -5.15 -25.24 39.05
CA ALA A 92 -5.23 -26.26 40.12
C ALA A 92 -4.91 -27.64 39.54
N ASP A 93 -3.87 -28.22 40.09
CA ASP A 93 -3.32 -29.56 39.96
C ASP A 93 -2.24 -29.72 38.86
N GLN A 94 -1.04 -29.88 39.38
CA GLN A 94 0.20 -30.29 38.74
C GLN A 94 0.03 -31.70 38.12
N GLY A 95 -0.52 -31.77 36.94
CA GLY A 95 -0.63 -33.05 36.25
C GLY A 95 -0.98 -32.89 34.78
N LEU A 96 -0.02 -32.79 33.96
CA LEU A 96 0.05 -33.04 32.53
C LEU A 96 0.81 -31.99 31.71
N PHE A 97 0.88 -30.74 32.14
CA PHE A 97 1.67 -29.72 31.46
C PHE A 97 3.06 -29.47 32.07
N ASN A 98 3.41 -30.16 33.17
CA ASN A 98 4.74 -30.06 33.78
C ASN A 98 5.71 -31.20 33.41
N ALA A 99 5.35 -32.03 32.44
CA ALA A 99 6.29 -32.94 31.80
C ALA A 99 6.98 -32.17 30.67
N LYS A 100 8.11 -31.54 30.99
CA LYS A 100 9.02 -30.96 30.00
C LYS A 100 9.19 -31.93 28.84
N GLY A 101 8.65 -31.58 27.67
CA GLY A 101 8.89 -32.25 26.41
C GLY A 101 7.68 -32.81 25.66
N PHE A 102 6.63 -33.32 26.31
CA PHE A 102 5.53 -33.98 25.59
C PHE A 102 4.39 -33.04 25.18
N GLY A 103 4.10 -32.01 25.93
CA GLY A 103 3.08 -31.02 25.59
C GLY A 103 3.54 -30.08 24.47
N GLU A 104 4.79 -29.68 24.50
CA GLU A 104 5.41 -28.87 23.45
C GLU A 104 5.56 -29.67 22.14
N LEU A 105 5.86 -30.98 22.21
CA LEU A 105 5.94 -31.85 21.03
C LEU A 105 4.57 -32.04 20.35
N GLY A 106 3.50 -32.17 21.15
CA GLY A 106 2.13 -32.28 20.63
C GLY A 106 1.66 -31.00 19.95
N LEU A 107 1.94 -29.84 20.53
CA LEU A 107 1.64 -28.53 19.91
C LEU A 107 2.50 -28.28 18.67
N ALA A 108 3.79 -28.61 18.72
CA ALA A 108 4.70 -28.49 17.58
C ALA A 108 4.30 -29.43 16.42
N LEU A 109 3.87 -30.65 16.71
CA LEU A 109 3.34 -31.57 15.69
C LEU A 109 2.02 -31.09 15.08
N LEU A 110 1.12 -30.48 15.87
CA LEU A 110 -0.10 -29.86 15.37
C LEU A 110 0.22 -28.66 14.46
N PHE A 111 1.18 -27.82 14.86
CA PHE A 111 1.64 -26.70 14.02
C PHE A 111 2.32 -27.17 12.74
N LEU A 112 3.12 -28.22 12.80
CA LEU A 112 3.76 -28.81 11.63
C LEU A 112 2.72 -29.41 10.66
N LEU A 113 1.70 -30.10 11.18
CA LEU A 113 0.61 -30.67 10.39
C LEU A 113 -0.23 -29.58 9.70
N LEU A 114 -0.55 -28.51 10.41
CA LEU A 114 -1.25 -27.36 9.86
C LEU A 114 -0.43 -26.60 8.80
N SER A 115 0.87 -26.47 9.01
CA SER A 115 1.79 -25.89 8.03
C SER A 115 1.93 -26.75 6.78
N VAL A 116 2.03 -28.08 6.93
CA VAL A 116 2.11 -29.04 5.81
C VAL A 116 0.78 -29.09 5.04
N LEU A 117 -0.36 -29.01 5.70
CA LEU A 117 -1.69 -28.89 5.07
C LEU A 117 -1.83 -27.58 4.29
N ALA A 118 -1.37 -26.46 4.85
CA ALA A 118 -1.37 -25.16 4.17
C ALA A 118 -0.43 -25.13 2.96
N LEU A 119 0.70 -25.85 3.01
CA LEU A 119 1.65 -25.95 1.89
C LEU A 119 1.21 -26.96 0.81
N LYS A 120 0.49 -28.03 1.18
CA LYS A 120 0.03 -29.07 0.23
C LYS A 120 -1.35 -28.81 -0.37
N ALA A 121 -2.17 -27.96 0.24
CA ALA A 121 -3.50 -27.61 -0.28
C ALA A 121 -3.48 -27.05 -1.72
N PRO A 122 -2.53 -26.18 -2.12
CA PRO A 122 -2.42 -25.74 -3.51
C PRO A 122 -2.16 -26.90 -4.48
N GLY A 123 -1.22 -27.77 -4.17
CA GLY A 123 -0.84 -28.89 -5.05
C GLY A 123 -1.91 -29.98 -5.17
N TYR A 124 -2.75 -30.17 -4.15
CA TYR A 124 -3.84 -31.13 -4.19
C TYR A 124 -5.04 -30.62 -5.02
N LEU A 125 -5.29 -29.31 -4.96
CA LEU A 125 -6.34 -28.65 -5.76
C LEU A 125 -5.94 -28.53 -7.23
N GLU A 126 -4.66 -28.34 -7.54
CA GLU A 126 -4.14 -28.37 -8.91
C GLU A 126 -4.30 -29.75 -9.56
N ARG A 127 -3.95 -30.85 -8.85
CA ARG A 127 -4.07 -32.22 -9.39
C ARG A 127 -5.51 -32.65 -9.68
N ARG A 128 -6.50 -32.06 -9.05
CA ARG A 128 -7.91 -32.41 -9.27
C ARG A 128 -8.58 -31.64 -10.40
N ARG A 129 -7.94 -30.55 -10.88
CA ARG A 129 -8.53 -29.63 -11.89
C ARG A 129 -7.95 -29.83 -13.29
N TYR A 130 -6.79 -30.46 -13.40
CA TYR A 130 -6.17 -30.77 -14.69
C TYR A 130 -6.05 -32.28 -14.83
N GLY A 131 -7.14 -32.89 -15.36
CA GLY A 131 -7.07 -34.20 -15.99
C GLY A 131 -6.04 -34.14 -17.14
N HIS A 132 -5.28 -35.22 -17.34
CA HIS A 132 -4.25 -35.38 -18.34
C HIS A 132 -4.61 -34.76 -19.69
N GLY A 133 -4.04 -33.59 -19.98
CA GLY A 133 -3.98 -32.98 -21.30
C GLY A 133 -2.53 -32.66 -21.57
N GLU A 134 -1.98 -33.28 -22.62
CA GLU A 134 -0.63 -33.02 -23.11
C GLU A 134 -0.49 -31.54 -23.46
N TYR A 135 0.56 -30.89 -22.90
CA TYR A 135 0.97 -29.56 -23.33
C TYR A 135 1.70 -29.64 -24.66
N PRO A 136 1.41 -28.73 -25.63
CA PRO A 136 2.25 -28.61 -26.83
C PRO A 136 3.64 -28.08 -26.42
N GLU A 137 4.66 -28.70 -26.93
CA GLU A 137 6.10 -28.41 -26.68
C GLU A 137 6.61 -27.10 -27.30
N ASP A 138 5.77 -26.13 -27.65
CA ASP A 138 6.15 -24.87 -28.30
C ASP A 138 6.04 -23.63 -27.39
N ALA A 139 6.39 -23.77 -26.10
CA ALA A 139 6.66 -22.62 -25.25
C ALA A 139 8.02 -22.03 -25.64
N ALA A 140 7.99 -20.91 -26.36
CA ALA A 140 9.17 -20.15 -26.77
C ALA A 140 10.14 -19.98 -25.59
N THR A 141 11.33 -20.50 -25.77
CA THR A 141 12.45 -20.45 -24.83
C THR A 141 12.78 -18.98 -24.57
N ALA A 142 12.46 -18.47 -23.39
CA ALA A 142 12.87 -17.14 -22.98
C ALA A 142 14.41 -17.10 -23.02
N LEU A 143 14.97 -16.30 -23.91
CA LEU A 143 16.41 -16.13 -24.03
C LEU A 143 16.98 -15.52 -22.75
N THR A 144 18.08 -16.07 -22.24
CA THR A 144 18.79 -15.46 -21.11
C THR A 144 19.44 -14.14 -21.54
N LEU A 145 19.74 -13.27 -20.58
CA LEU A 145 20.39 -11.97 -20.82
C LEU A 145 21.72 -12.12 -21.59
N GLU A 146 22.48 -13.20 -21.35
CA GLU A 146 23.70 -13.53 -22.09
C GLU A 146 23.41 -13.94 -23.53
N GLN A 147 22.36 -14.69 -23.77
CA GLN A 147 21.93 -15.08 -25.13
C GLN A 147 21.41 -13.88 -25.94
N MET A 148 20.73 -12.93 -25.28
CA MET A 148 20.29 -11.67 -25.91
C MET A 148 21.46 -10.78 -26.29
N LYS A 149 22.51 -10.70 -25.46
CA LYS A 149 23.78 -10.01 -25.77
C LYS A 149 24.54 -10.68 -26.93
N ALA A 150 24.59 -12.00 -26.96
CA ALA A 150 25.26 -12.76 -28.01
C ALA A 150 24.57 -12.67 -29.38
N GLN A 151 23.24 -12.41 -29.39
CA GLN A 151 22.45 -12.25 -30.61
C GLN A 151 22.32 -10.79 -31.09
N GLY A 152 22.99 -9.85 -30.42
CA GLY A 152 22.96 -8.43 -30.81
C GLY A 152 21.58 -7.76 -30.63
N LEU A 153 20.71 -8.35 -29.82
CA LEU A 153 19.36 -7.81 -29.51
C LEU A 153 19.40 -6.73 -28.44
N ILE A 154 20.55 -6.56 -27.75
CA ILE A 154 20.80 -5.48 -26.78
C ILE A 154 22.13 -4.84 -27.17
N ASP A 155 22.09 -3.57 -27.52
CA ASP A 155 23.27 -2.79 -27.88
C ASP A 155 24.21 -2.63 -26.66
N GLN A 156 25.50 -2.88 -26.86
CA GLN A 156 26.53 -2.81 -25.81
C GLN A 156 26.89 -1.37 -25.41
N THR A 157 26.33 -0.37 -26.09
CA THR A 157 26.70 1.04 -25.92
C THR A 157 25.77 1.85 -25.03
N SER A 158 24.69 1.27 -24.50
CA SER A 158 23.77 1.98 -23.61
C SER A 158 24.04 1.76 -22.11
N ALA A 159 25.25 1.33 -21.74
CA ALA A 159 25.75 1.57 -20.38
C ALA A 159 26.26 3.01 -20.30
N GLU A 160 25.37 3.98 -20.54
CA GLU A 160 25.61 5.35 -20.18
C GLU A 160 25.84 5.36 -18.66
N GLN A 161 27.04 5.75 -18.28
CA GLN A 161 27.49 5.92 -16.91
C GLN A 161 26.40 6.72 -16.18
N ALA A 162 25.62 6.05 -15.30
CA ALA A 162 24.83 6.76 -14.34
C ALA A 162 25.73 7.80 -13.69
N PRO A 163 25.38 9.09 -13.62
CA PRO A 163 26.20 10.09 -13.01
C PRO A 163 26.44 9.64 -11.56
N VAL A 164 27.68 9.30 -11.24
CA VAL A 164 28.11 9.10 -9.86
C VAL A 164 27.89 10.46 -9.21
N LEU A 165 26.82 10.58 -8.44
CA LEU A 165 26.59 11.75 -7.59
C LEU A 165 27.84 11.87 -6.73
N ASN A 166 28.71 12.85 -7.06
CA ASN A 166 29.78 13.26 -6.19
C ASN A 166 29.13 13.58 -4.85
N ILE A 167 29.51 12.85 -3.81
CA ILE A 167 29.05 13.06 -2.43
C ILE A 167 29.51 14.46 -2.02
N VAL A 168 28.65 15.43 -2.34
CA VAL A 168 28.74 16.79 -1.83
C VAL A 168 28.56 16.71 -0.33
N GLU A 169 29.30 17.53 0.41
CA GLU A 169 29.25 17.72 1.86
C GLU A 169 27.94 17.30 2.50
N SER A 170 28.00 16.39 3.48
CA SER A 170 26.79 15.79 4.07
C SER A 170 25.82 16.88 4.53
N VAL A 171 24.63 16.91 3.93
CA VAL A 171 23.57 17.88 4.27
C VAL A 171 23.24 17.76 5.76
N ARG A 172 23.46 18.83 6.52
CA ARG A 172 23.19 18.89 7.96
C ARG A 172 21.88 19.63 8.22
N ALA A 173 21.12 19.17 9.20
CA ALA A 173 19.95 19.88 9.68
C ALA A 173 20.32 21.28 10.18
N LYS A 174 19.59 22.28 9.70
CA LYS A 174 19.72 23.69 10.11
C LYS A 174 18.60 24.08 11.09
N VAL A 175 17.59 23.21 11.23
CA VAL A 175 16.43 23.39 12.11
C VAL A 175 16.38 22.28 13.16
N PRO A 176 15.67 22.48 14.30
CA PRO A 176 15.55 21.45 15.31
C PRO A 176 14.70 20.28 14.84
N LEU A 177 15.09 19.05 15.20
CA LEU A 177 14.25 17.88 15.03
C LEU A 177 13.17 17.86 16.12
N GLU A 178 11.93 17.99 15.72
CA GLU A 178 10.78 18.01 16.63
C GLU A 178 9.95 16.73 16.47
N ARG A 179 9.48 16.16 17.61
CA ARG A 179 8.56 15.03 17.60
C ARG A 179 7.23 15.37 16.94
N SER A 180 6.81 16.62 16.98
CA SER A 180 5.54 17.13 16.47
C SER A 180 5.35 16.91 14.97
N ILE A 181 6.43 16.80 14.19
CA ILE A 181 6.34 16.52 12.75
C ILE A 181 6.03 15.05 12.43
N PHE A 182 6.26 14.12 13.36
CA PHE A 182 5.98 12.69 13.23
C PHE A 182 4.53 12.43 13.64
N ARG A 183 3.60 12.52 12.69
CA ARG A 183 2.15 12.44 12.93
C ARG A 183 1.63 11.00 12.88
N ALA A 184 0.30 10.85 12.95
CA ALA A 184 -0.35 9.54 13.00
C ALA A 184 -0.13 8.67 11.75
N TYR A 185 0.07 9.27 10.56
CA TYR A 185 0.19 8.55 9.30
C TYR A 185 1.16 9.19 8.29
N ASP A 186 1.81 10.28 8.63
CA ASP A 186 2.84 10.92 7.82
C ASP A 186 3.85 11.69 8.68
N ILE A 187 4.93 12.16 8.05
CA ILE A 187 5.80 13.19 8.60
C ILE A 187 5.43 14.50 7.91
N ARG A 188 5.16 15.56 8.69
CA ARG A 188 4.72 16.84 8.14
C ARG A 188 5.27 18.02 8.93
N GLY A 189 5.98 18.93 8.26
CA GLY A 189 6.56 20.11 8.88
C GLY A 189 6.47 21.37 8.01
N ILE A 190 6.84 22.50 8.60
CA ILE A 190 7.03 23.77 7.91
C ILE A 190 8.50 23.90 7.53
N VAL A 191 8.75 24.11 6.23
CA VAL A 191 10.08 24.19 5.66
C VAL A 191 10.84 25.40 6.26
N GLY A 192 12.07 25.16 6.69
CA GLY A 192 12.90 26.19 7.34
C GLY A 192 12.54 26.47 8.81
N THR A 193 11.50 25.84 9.35
CA THR A 193 11.10 25.94 10.77
C THR A 193 11.40 24.67 11.54
N ASN A 194 10.86 23.52 11.08
CA ASN A 194 11.05 22.21 11.70
C ASN A 194 11.22 21.07 10.67
N LEU A 195 11.34 21.43 9.40
CA LEU A 195 11.65 20.50 8.32
C LEU A 195 12.64 21.15 7.35
N ASP A 196 13.71 20.45 7.02
CA ASP A 196 14.67 20.77 5.97
C ASP A 196 15.31 19.50 5.39
N ALA A 197 16.18 19.65 4.41
CA ALA A 197 16.91 18.52 3.81
C ALA A 197 17.75 17.72 4.82
N GLY A 198 18.27 18.37 5.85
CA GLY A 198 19.03 17.70 6.90
C GLY A 198 18.16 16.82 7.80
N ILE A 199 16.95 17.30 8.16
CA ILE A 199 15.94 16.49 8.86
C ILE A 199 15.49 15.32 7.96
N ALA A 200 15.21 15.57 6.68
CA ALA A 200 14.86 14.53 5.72
C ALA A 200 15.95 13.46 5.60
N ARG A 201 17.24 13.87 5.62
CA ARG A 201 18.35 12.93 5.64
C ARG A 201 18.35 12.05 6.90
N MET A 202 18.14 12.63 8.08
CA MET A 202 18.04 11.85 9.33
C MET A 202 16.87 10.85 9.28
N VAL A 203 15.75 11.25 8.71
CA VAL A 203 14.62 10.33 8.48
C VAL A 203 14.99 9.24 7.48
N GLY A 204 15.69 9.58 6.40
CA GLY A 204 16.22 8.61 5.43
C GLY A 204 17.15 7.57 6.07
N GLU A 205 18.05 8.01 6.95
CA GLU A 205 18.93 7.12 7.74
C GLU A 205 18.11 6.18 8.65
N ALA A 206 17.04 6.69 9.29
CA ALA A 206 16.18 5.90 10.15
C ALA A 206 15.37 4.87 9.36
N VAL A 207 14.74 5.28 8.24
CA VAL A 207 13.98 4.39 7.36
C VAL A 207 14.89 3.35 6.72
N GLY A 208 16.06 3.75 6.21
CA GLY A 208 17.04 2.84 5.62
C GLY A 208 17.50 1.77 6.63
N SER A 209 17.71 2.17 7.89
CA SER A 209 18.02 1.21 8.97
C SER A 209 16.89 0.20 9.20
N VAL A 210 15.63 0.65 9.15
CA VAL A 210 14.46 -0.25 9.25
C VAL A 210 14.41 -1.21 8.07
N LEU A 211 14.69 -0.75 6.86
CA LEU A 211 14.73 -1.60 5.67
C LEU A 211 15.81 -2.68 5.79
N VAL A 212 17.02 -2.32 6.21
CA VAL A 212 18.14 -3.27 6.42
C VAL A 212 17.77 -4.31 7.48
N GLU A 213 17.20 -3.91 8.62
CA GLU A 213 16.76 -4.82 9.68
C GLU A 213 15.66 -5.79 9.21
N LYS A 214 14.83 -5.37 8.27
CA LYS A 214 13.81 -6.23 7.63
C LYS A 214 14.34 -7.07 6.47
N GLY A 215 15.62 -6.93 6.10
CA GLY A 215 16.23 -7.61 4.95
C GLY A 215 15.78 -7.07 3.60
N LEU A 216 15.20 -5.86 3.56
CA LEU A 216 14.78 -5.18 2.34
C LEU A 216 15.98 -4.45 1.72
N ARG A 217 16.13 -4.53 0.39
CA ARG A 217 17.36 -4.11 -0.30
C ARG A 217 17.27 -2.72 -0.94
N GLY A 218 16.06 -2.20 -1.11
CA GLY A 218 15.88 -0.92 -1.82
C GLY A 218 14.52 -0.29 -1.60
N ILE A 219 14.37 0.92 -2.13
CA ILE A 219 13.20 1.75 -1.97
C ILE A 219 13.05 2.71 -3.17
N VAL A 220 11.81 3.05 -3.49
CA VAL A 220 11.47 4.08 -4.50
C VAL A 220 11.27 5.42 -3.78
N VAL A 221 11.75 6.52 -4.36
CA VAL A 221 11.51 7.89 -3.88
C VAL A 221 11.00 8.75 -5.03
N GLY A 222 9.91 9.44 -4.81
CA GLY A 222 9.38 10.48 -5.69
C GLY A 222 8.98 11.71 -4.88
N TYR A 223 8.69 12.83 -5.55
CA TYR A 223 8.35 14.07 -4.88
C TYR A 223 7.32 14.89 -5.66
N ASP A 224 6.57 15.74 -4.94
CA ASP A 224 5.58 16.63 -5.51
C ASP A 224 6.17 17.92 -6.15
N GLY A 225 5.32 18.78 -6.69
CA GLY A 225 5.70 20.03 -7.39
C GLY A 225 6.12 21.19 -6.51
N ARG A 226 6.22 21.05 -5.18
CA ARG A 226 6.63 22.13 -4.28
C ARG A 226 8.07 22.53 -4.50
N LEU A 227 8.37 23.82 -4.35
CA LEU A 227 9.72 24.36 -4.55
C LEU A 227 10.76 23.71 -3.61
N SER A 228 10.34 23.27 -2.43
CA SER A 228 11.21 22.61 -1.44
C SER A 228 11.40 21.11 -1.67
N SER A 229 10.55 20.47 -2.48
CA SER A 229 10.54 19.01 -2.61
C SER A 229 11.80 18.41 -3.20
N PRO A 230 12.47 19.00 -4.20
CA PRO A 230 13.71 18.46 -4.72
C PRO A 230 14.82 18.42 -3.65
N GLU A 231 15.03 19.50 -2.88
CA GLU A 231 16.08 19.57 -1.84
C GLU A 231 15.79 18.58 -0.70
N ILE A 232 14.54 18.45 -0.29
CA ILE A 232 14.12 17.49 0.76
C ILE A 232 14.27 16.06 0.27
N ALA A 233 13.92 15.76 -0.99
CA ALA A 233 14.10 14.46 -1.60
C ALA A 233 15.57 14.07 -1.70
N ASP A 234 16.45 15.00 -2.08
CA ASP A 234 17.89 14.77 -2.14
C ASP A 234 18.46 14.43 -0.75
N GLY A 235 18.07 15.17 0.29
CA GLY A 235 18.46 14.86 1.66
C GLY A 235 18.01 13.46 2.09
N LEU A 236 16.75 13.13 1.84
CA LEU A 236 16.17 11.81 2.13
C LEU A 236 16.94 10.69 1.43
N ILE A 237 17.20 10.84 0.12
CA ILE A 237 17.93 9.86 -0.71
C ILE A 237 19.35 9.65 -0.18
N GLN A 238 20.07 10.72 0.19
CA GLN A 238 21.38 10.61 0.80
C GLN A 238 21.34 9.82 2.10
N GLY A 239 20.34 10.07 2.95
CA GLY A 239 20.14 9.33 4.20
C GLY A 239 19.89 7.84 3.95
N LEU A 240 18.99 7.50 3.05
CA LEU A 240 18.67 6.12 2.66
C LEU A 240 19.93 5.41 2.12
N ALA A 241 20.61 6.02 1.16
CA ALA A 241 21.78 5.42 0.52
C ALA A 241 22.93 5.20 1.52
N SER A 242 23.08 6.06 2.54
CA SER A 242 24.12 5.92 3.58
C SER A 242 24.00 4.65 4.42
N THR A 243 22.82 4.02 4.43
CA THR A 243 22.58 2.74 5.12
C THR A 243 22.88 1.51 4.25
N GLY A 244 23.27 1.71 2.98
CA GLY A 244 23.51 0.64 2.01
C GLY A 244 22.28 0.23 1.19
N VAL A 245 21.12 0.87 1.42
CA VAL A 245 19.87 0.61 0.71
C VAL A 245 19.92 1.24 -0.69
N ALA A 246 19.57 0.48 -1.72
CA ALA A 246 19.44 1.00 -3.08
C ALA A 246 18.21 1.93 -3.19
N VAL A 247 18.34 3.02 -3.96
CA VAL A 247 17.25 3.99 -4.15
C VAL A 247 16.97 4.16 -5.64
N ILE A 248 15.67 4.03 -6.01
CA ILE A 248 15.18 4.43 -7.33
C ILE A 248 14.50 5.79 -7.17
N ASN A 249 15.14 6.84 -7.66
CA ASN A 249 14.55 8.18 -7.74
C ASN A 249 13.69 8.26 -9.02
N ILE A 250 12.38 8.42 -8.85
CA ILE A 250 11.41 8.54 -9.96
C ILE A 250 11.05 10.00 -10.26
N GLY A 251 11.73 10.95 -9.63
CA GLY A 251 11.57 12.37 -9.91
C GLY A 251 10.28 12.98 -9.37
N MET A 252 9.84 14.06 -10.07
CA MET A 252 8.64 14.81 -9.73
C MET A 252 7.41 14.09 -10.27
N VAL A 253 6.65 13.46 -9.38
CA VAL A 253 5.46 12.66 -9.71
C VAL A 253 4.39 12.74 -8.63
N PRO A 254 3.11 12.53 -8.95
CA PRO A 254 2.03 12.33 -7.97
C PRO A 254 2.29 11.15 -7.03
N THR A 255 1.80 11.26 -5.80
CA THR A 255 1.93 10.22 -4.78
C THR A 255 1.46 8.82 -5.24
N PRO A 256 0.35 8.66 -6.00
CA PRO A 256 -0.06 7.35 -6.53
C PRO A 256 1.00 6.67 -7.42
N LEU A 257 1.81 7.44 -8.15
CA LEU A 257 2.90 6.88 -8.97
C LEU A 257 4.04 6.31 -8.11
N VAL A 258 4.30 6.90 -6.94
CA VAL A 258 5.26 6.32 -5.98
C VAL A 258 4.77 4.96 -5.48
N TYR A 259 3.48 4.85 -5.16
CA TYR A 259 2.88 3.59 -4.72
C TYR A 259 2.84 2.55 -5.83
N PHE A 260 2.52 2.98 -7.06
CA PHE A 260 2.58 2.13 -8.24
C PHE A 260 4.01 1.60 -8.49
N ALA A 261 5.01 2.48 -8.48
CA ALA A 261 6.40 2.11 -8.68
C ALA A 261 6.91 1.15 -7.58
N ALA A 262 6.55 1.41 -6.31
CA ALA A 262 6.89 0.52 -5.20
C ALA A 262 6.26 -0.87 -5.38
N SER A 263 4.96 -0.93 -5.71
CA SER A 263 4.22 -2.20 -5.88
C SER A 263 4.66 -3.01 -7.09
N ASN A 264 5.20 -2.33 -8.13
CA ASN A 264 5.67 -2.94 -9.37
C ASN A 264 7.20 -3.05 -9.44
N SER A 265 7.91 -2.86 -8.34
CA SER A 265 9.35 -3.08 -8.20
C SER A 265 9.63 -4.26 -7.27
N GLU A 266 10.87 -4.75 -7.30
CA GLU A 266 11.34 -5.76 -6.35
C GLU A 266 11.44 -5.26 -4.90
N TYR A 267 11.38 -3.94 -4.68
CA TYR A 267 11.62 -3.32 -3.37
C TYR A 267 10.37 -3.19 -2.51
N THR A 268 9.17 -3.21 -3.10
CA THR A 268 7.87 -3.10 -2.41
C THR A 268 7.73 -1.95 -1.41
N SER A 269 8.67 -1.01 -1.44
CA SER A 269 8.78 0.11 -0.51
C SER A 269 8.93 1.43 -1.27
N GLY A 270 8.33 2.51 -0.75
CA GLY A 270 8.38 3.81 -1.39
C GLY A 270 8.16 4.97 -0.43
N ILE A 271 8.72 6.13 -0.75
CA ILE A 271 8.48 7.39 -0.04
C ILE A 271 8.10 8.47 -1.04
N SER A 272 6.95 9.12 -0.79
CA SER A 272 6.56 10.34 -1.47
C SER A 272 6.91 11.54 -0.61
N VAL A 273 7.73 12.43 -1.16
CA VAL A 273 8.05 13.73 -0.54
C VAL A 273 6.98 14.73 -0.96
N THR A 274 6.09 15.09 -0.04
CA THR A 274 4.91 15.88 -0.36
C THR A 274 4.35 16.65 0.83
N GLY A 275 3.82 17.83 0.55
CA GLY A 275 2.95 18.58 1.45
C GLY A 275 1.46 18.29 1.24
N SER A 276 1.07 17.43 0.25
CA SER A 276 -0.32 17.16 -0.14
C SER A 276 -1.09 18.48 -0.39
N HIS A 277 -2.25 18.65 0.21
CA HIS A 277 -3.07 19.88 0.13
C HIS A 277 -2.61 21.01 1.06
N ASN A 278 -1.54 20.87 1.85
CA ASN A 278 -1.09 21.95 2.75
C ASN A 278 -0.57 23.18 1.98
N PRO A 279 -0.48 24.38 2.65
CA PRO A 279 0.11 25.57 2.07
C PRO A 279 1.53 25.35 1.49
N PRO A 280 2.05 26.28 0.64
CA PRO A 280 3.33 26.11 -0.06
C PRO A 280 4.54 25.91 0.84
N ASP A 281 4.52 26.47 2.06
CA ASP A 281 5.58 26.39 3.06
C ASP A 281 5.63 25.07 3.84
N TYR A 282 4.65 24.19 3.63
CA TYR A 282 4.65 22.84 4.21
C TYR A 282 5.32 21.83 3.26
N ASN A 283 5.93 20.81 3.86
CA ASN A 283 6.33 19.58 3.16
C ASN A 283 6.31 18.40 4.12
N GLY A 284 6.59 17.18 3.63
CA GLY A 284 6.54 15.98 4.46
C GLY A 284 6.87 14.71 3.71
N LEU A 285 6.62 13.59 4.35
CA LEU A 285 6.95 12.26 3.84
C LEU A 285 5.79 11.29 4.10
N LYS A 286 5.27 10.70 3.04
CA LYS A 286 4.35 9.55 3.09
C LYS A 286 5.18 8.28 2.82
N ILE A 287 5.16 7.32 3.73
CA ILE A 287 6.11 6.20 3.75
C ILE A 287 5.37 4.88 3.65
N VAL A 288 5.77 4.04 2.70
CA VAL A 288 5.34 2.64 2.57
C VAL A 288 6.56 1.75 2.72
N ILE A 289 6.48 0.74 3.58
CA ILE A 289 7.53 -0.28 3.75
C ILE A 289 6.90 -1.66 3.57
N ASP A 290 7.45 -2.45 2.66
CA ASP A 290 6.98 -3.81 2.36
C ASP A 290 5.48 -3.85 2.04
N GLY A 291 5.02 -2.92 1.19
CA GLY A 291 3.62 -2.78 0.77
C GLY A 291 2.67 -2.26 1.86
N GLN A 292 3.17 -1.82 3.01
CA GLN A 292 2.35 -1.31 4.11
C GLN A 292 2.67 0.16 4.40
N ALA A 293 1.65 1.02 4.37
CA ALA A 293 1.80 2.41 4.80
C ALA A 293 2.15 2.49 6.28
N LEU A 294 3.18 3.25 6.62
CA LEU A 294 3.54 3.51 8.00
C LEU A 294 2.47 4.34 8.70
N SER A 295 2.17 3.98 9.95
CA SER A 295 1.23 4.72 10.79
C SER A 295 1.52 4.54 12.28
N GLY A 296 1.00 5.45 13.11
CA GLY A 296 1.06 5.38 14.57
C GLY A 296 2.48 5.20 15.10
N ASP A 297 2.69 4.17 15.89
CA ASP A 297 3.96 3.89 16.57
C ASP A 297 5.11 3.62 15.60
N ALA A 298 4.83 3.15 14.38
CA ALA A 298 5.86 2.94 13.37
C ALA A 298 6.48 4.27 12.90
N ILE A 299 5.68 5.34 12.78
CA ILE A 299 6.18 6.68 12.43
C ILE A 299 6.90 7.33 13.62
N THR A 300 6.29 7.31 14.81
CA THR A 300 6.92 7.90 16.00
C THR A 300 8.20 7.15 16.40
N GLY A 301 8.27 5.85 16.13
CA GLY A 301 9.47 5.03 16.31
C GLY A 301 10.66 5.46 15.44
N LEU A 302 10.43 6.11 14.29
CA LEU A 302 11.51 6.72 13.51
C LEU A 302 12.16 7.88 14.26
N PHE A 303 11.36 8.74 14.92
CA PHE A 303 11.88 9.80 15.77
C PHE A 303 12.71 9.24 16.91
N ASP A 304 12.19 8.24 17.65
CA ASP A 304 12.87 7.61 18.78
C ASP A 304 14.20 6.97 18.30
N ARG A 305 14.20 6.32 17.11
CA ARG A 305 15.40 5.76 16.49
C ARG A 305 16.48 6.82 16.22
N ILE A 306 16.10 8.00 15.73
CA ILE A 306 17.03 9.09 15.46
C ILE A 306 17.62 9.62 16.77
N ILE A 307 16.80 9.89 17.78
CA ILE A 307 17.25 10.41 19.08
C ILE A 307 18.18 9.43 19.79
N GLU A 308 17.86 8.13 19.75
CA GLU A 308 18.65 7.06 20.36
C GLU A 308 19.87 6.66 19.51
N LYS A 309 20.04 7.29 18.34
CA LYS A 309 21.13 7.00 17.39
C LYS A 309 21.21 5.52 16.97
N ARG A 310 20.07 4.85 16.89
CA ARG A 310 19.96 3.47 16.38
C ARG A 310 19.96 3.45 14.86
N ILE A 311 21.04 3.98 14.28
CA ILE A 311 21.19 4.16 12.83
C ILE A 311 22.26 3.21 12.32
N ILE A 312 21.92 2.44 11.30
CA ILE A 312 22.87 1.61 10.56
C ILE A 312 23.59 2.53 9.56
N GLN A 313 24.91 2.54 9.61
CA GLN A 313 25.76 3.21 8.63
C GLN A 313 26.72 2.20 8.01
N THR A 314 26.95 2.31 6.72
CA THR A 314 27.90 1.47 6.01
C THR A 314 28.83 2.32 5.14
N SER A 315 30.05 1.84 4.95
CA SER A 315 31.01 2.46 4.02
C SER A 315 30.63 2.20 2.54
N ALA A 316 29.84 1.17 2.28
CA ALA A 316 29.32 0.88 0.95
C ALA A 316 27.91 1.50 0.84
N HIS A 317 27.85 2.70 0.31
CA HIS A 317 26.55 3.37 0.06
C HIS A 317 25.71 2.59 -0.95
N GLY A 318 24.40 2.64 -0.78
CA GLY A 318 23.44 2.09 -1.74
C GLY A 318 23.49 2.81 -3.09
N ILE A 319 23.22 2.09 -4.15
CA ILE A 319 23.18 2.66 -5.51
C ILE A 319 21.94 3.53 -5.62
N VAL A 320 22.11 4.76 -6.12
CA VAL A 320 21.00 5.64 -6.48
C VAL A 320 20.87 5.64 -8.01
N SER A 321 19.69 5.24 -8.48
CA SER A 321 19.34 5.23 -9.90
C SER A 321 18.16 6.16 -10.16
N GLN A 322 17.99 6.60 -11.41
CA GLN A 322 16.84 7.37 -11.86
C GLN A 322 15.99 6.52 -12.82
N ARG A 323 14.67 6.69 -12.74
CA ARG A 323 13.72 6.03 -13.63
C ARG A 323 12.53 6.94 -13.89
N ASP A 324 12.19 7.12 -15.15
CA ASP A 324 10.90 7.68 -15.54
C ASP A 324 9.84 6.60 -15.46
N ILE A 325 8.84 6.79 -14.59
CA ILE A 325 7.75 5.84 -14.34
C ILE A 325 6.45 6.22 -15.05
N VAL A 326 6.34 7.47 -15.54
CA VAL A 326 5.10 8.00 -16.12
C VAL A 326 4.62 7.17 -17.33
N PRO A 327 5.48 6.80 -18.28
CA PRO A 327 5.05 5.97 -19.42
C PRO A 327 4.53 4.59 -19.01
N ASP A 328 5.15 3.97 -17.99
CA ASP A 328 4.73 2.66 -17.51
C ASP A 328 3.36 2.76 -16.79
N TYR A 329 3.17 3.82 -15.99
CA TYR A 329 1.91 4.09 -15.30
C TYR A 329 0.78 4.39 -16.29
N THR A 330 1.02 5.29 -17.24
CA THR A 330 0.03 5.65 -18.27
C THR A 330 -0.42 4.43 -19.07
N ARG A 331 0.54 3.57 -19.48
CA ARG A 331 0.23 2.32 -20.18
C ARG A 331 -0.58 1.37 -19.30
N TYR A 332 -0.18 1.19 -18.04
CA TYR A 332 -0.88 0.30 -17.09
C TYR A 332 -2.35 0.69 -16.92
N ILE A 333 -2.62 1.99 -16.77
CA ILE A 333 -4.01 2.49 -16.67
C ILE A 333 -4.75 2.33 -18.00
N ALA A 334 -4.13 2.66 -19.12
CA ALA A 334 -4.76 2.56 -20.44
C ALA A 334 -5.06 1.12 -20.87
N ASP A 335 -4.24 0.15 -20.43
CA ASP A 335 -4.48 -1.28 -20.68
C ASP A 335 -5.64 -1.83 -19.84
N ASP A 336 -5.92 -1.25 -18.67
CA ASP A 336 -6.99 -1.68 -17.76
C ASP A 336 -8.32 -0.96 -18.02
N ILE A 337 -8.25 0.33 -18.38
CA ILE A 337 -9.43 1.20 -18.53
C ILE A 337 -9.46 1.82 -19.93
N GLN A 338 -10.57 1.60 -20.63
CA GLN A 338 -10.91 2.32 -21.86
C GLN A 338 -12.37 2.76 -21.76
N ILE A 339 -12.66 4.03 -22.06
CA ILE A 339 -14.01 4.56 -22.03
C ILE A 339 -14.74 4.28 -23.36
N ASP A 340 -16.01 3.88 -23.29
CA ASP A 340 -16.80 3.45 -24.46
C ASP A 340 -17.05 4.56 -25.49
N ARG A 341 -17.08 5.82 -25.02
CA ARG A 341 -17.19 7.02 -25.86
C ARG A 341 -16.27 8.11 -25.35
N PRO A 342 -15.78 8.99 -26.21
CA PRO A 342 -15.05 10.16 -25.73
C PRO A 342 -15.91 10.98 -24.76
N LEU A 343 -15.43 11.15 -23.53
CA LEU A 343 -15.98 12.06 -22.55
C LEU A 343 -15.22 13.38 -22.61
N LYS A 344 -15.92 14.50 -22.68
CA LYS A 344 -15.29 15.80 -22.51
C LYS A 344 -15.09 16.05 -21.01
N ILE A 345 -13.84 16.11 -20.58
CA ILE A 345 -13.43 16.22 -19.19
C ILE A 345 -12.69 17.55 -18.99
N VAL A 346 -13.10 18.34 -18.02
CA VAL A 346 -12.28 19.45 -17.51
C VAL A 346 -11.46 18.94 -16.34
N VAL A 347 -10.14 19.16 -16.38
CA VAL A 347 -9.20 18.72 -15.34
C VAL A 347 -8.58 19.91 -14.67
N ASP A 348 -8.75 20.00 -13.36
CA ASP A 348 -8.16 21.00 -12.49
C ASP A 348 -7.11 20.35 -11.57
N CYS A 349 -5.86 20.77 -11.70
CA CYS A 349 -4.78 20.25 -10.86
C CYS A 349 -4.31 21.27 -9.79
N GLY A 350 -4.95 22.44 -9.68
CA GLY A 350 -4.60 23.47 -8.71
C GLY A 350 -3.11 23.82 -8.70
N ASN A 351 -2.42 23.76 -9.85
CA ASN A 351 -0.98 23.88 -10.01
C ASN A 351 -0.16 22.79 -9.27
N GLY A 352 -0.80 21.73 -8.82
CA GLY A 352 -0.15 20.56 -8.20
C GLY A 352 0.54 19.65 -9.22
N VAL A 353 1.32 18.71 -8.72
CA VAL A 353 2.07 17.73 -9.56
C VAL A 353 1.18 16.84 -10.43
N PRO A 354 -0.11 16.58 -10.14
CA PRO A 354 -0.98 15.85 -11.06
C PRO A 354 -1.07 16.48 -12.45
N GLY A 355 -0.85 17.80 -12.58
CA GLY A 355 -0.84 18.49 -13.87
C GLY A 355 0.14 17.92 -14.88
N ALA A 356 1.25 17.38 -14.40
CA ALA A 356 2.26 16.74 -15.25
C ALA A 356 1.85 15.33 -15.77
N VAL A 357 0.80 14.71 -15.22
CA VAL A 357 0.48 13.29 -15.49
C VAL A 357 -0.99 13.06 -15.81
N ALA A 358 -1.92 13.63 -15.03
CA ALA A 358 -3.35 13.32 -15.13
C ALA A 358 -3.95 13.62 -16.51
N PRO A 359 -3.64 14.76 -17.19
CA PRO A 359 -4.17 15.01 -18.52
C PRO A 359 -3.74 13.96 -19.56
N GLU A 360 -2.49 13.51 -19.51
CA GLU A 360 -1.96 12.47 -20.41
C GLU A 360 -2.66 11.12 -20.17
N VAL A 361 -2.79 10.70 -18.91
CA VAL A 361 -3.47 9.46 -18.53
C VAL A 361 -4.93 9.47 -18.99
N LEU A 362 -5.66 10.57 -18.78
CA LEU A 362 -7.06 10.69 -19.19
C LEU A 362 -7.21 10.65 -20.73
N ARG A 363 -6.31 11.27 -21.48
CA ARG A 363 -6.28 11.15 -22.95
C ARG A 363 -5.97 9.72 -23.40
N ALA A 364 -5.06 9.03 -22.70
CA ALA A 364 -4.69 7.66 -23.03
C ALA A 364 -5.85 6.66 -22.86
N ILE A 365 -6.80 6.92 -21.94
CA ILE A 365 -8.02 6.12 -21.79
C ILE A 365 -9.16 6.54 -22.73
N GLY A 366 -8.95 7.56 -23.60
CA GLY A 366 -9.88 7.99 -24.63
C GLY A 366 -10.70 9.25 -24.32
N ALA A 367 -10.36 10.04 -23.29
CA ALA A 367 -11.05 11.27 -22.96
C ALA A 367 -10.61 12.45 -23.86
N ASP A 368 -11.56 13.40 -24.10
CA ASP A 368 -11.28 14.74 -24.62
C ASP A 368 -11.05 15.68 -23.42
N VAL A 369 -9.80 16.09 -23.21
CA VAL A 369 -9.37 16.76 -21.97
C VAL A 369 -9.13 18.25 -22.22
N GLU A 370 -9.86 19.08 -21.46
CA GLU A 370 -9.62 20.51 -21.30
C GLU A 370 -8.95 20.76 -19.95
N GLU A 371 -7.80 21.44 -19.98
CA GLU A 371 -6.93 21.62 -18.81
C GLU A 371 -7.15 22.99 -18.17
N ILE A 372 -7.18 23.02 -16.81
CA ILE A 372 -7.13 24.24 -16.03
C ILE A 372 -6.13 24.05 -14.88
N TYR A 373 -5.23 25.02 -14.70
CA TYR A 373 -4.20 25.01 -13.65
C TYR A 373 -3.35 23.74 -13.59
N CYS A 374 -3.05 23.16 -14.77
CA CYS A 374 -2.23 21.96 -14.91
C CYS A 374 -0.72 22.24 -15.01
N ASP A 375 -0.31 23.52 -15.20
CA ASP A 375 1.10 23.89 -15.09
C ASP A 375 1.54 23.77 -13.63
N VAL A 376 2.56 22.95 -13.35
CA VAL A 376 3.03 22.70 -11.99
C VAL A 376 3.75 23.93 -11.44
N ASP A 377 3.21 24.51 -10.36
CA ASP A 377 3.81 25.63 -9.62
C ASP A 377 3.64 25.43 -8.12
N GLY A 378 4.73 25.21 -7.41
CA GLY A 378 4.74 24.99 -5.97
C GLY A 378 4.28 26.17 -5.10
N ASN A 379 3.99 27.34 -5.70
CA ASN A 379 3.36 28.47 -5.02
C ASN A 379 1.82 28.42 -5.03
N PHE A 380 1.22 27.54 -5.88
CA PHE A 380 -0.24 27.41 -6.04
C PHE A 380 -0.94 28.76 -6.30
N PRO A 381 -0.59 29.48 -7.39
CA PRO A 381 -0.97 30.87 -7.56
C PRO A 381 -2.46 31.12 -7.83
N ASN A 382 -3.23 30.10 -8.26
CA ASN A 382 -4.61 30.28 -8.67
C ASN A 382 -5.59 30.01 -7.52
N HIS A 383 -5.53 28.84 -6.91
CA HIS A 383 -6.30 28.49 -5.73
C HIS A 383 -5.55 27.45 -4.89
N HIS A 384 -5.98 27.24 -3.67
CA HIS A 384 -5.43 26.20 -2.80
C HIS A 384 -5.75 24.80 -3.36
N PRO A 385 -4.77 23.87 -3.52
CA PRO A 385 -4.98 22.60 -4.17
C PRO A 385 -5.66 21.59 -3.21
N ASP A 386 -6.87 21.90 -2.75
CA ASP A 386 -7.71 21.04 -1.93
C ASP A 386 -9.11 20.93 -2.54
N PRO A 387 -9.41 19.84 -3.26
CA PRO A 387 -10.70 19.64 -3.92
C PRO A 387 -11.84 19.31 -2.95
N SER A 388 -11.59 19.21 -1.66
CA SER A 388 -12.64 19.02 -0.65
C SER A 388 -13.33 20.33 -0.25
N ASP A 389 -12.72 21.46 -0.56
CA ASP A 389 -13.28 22.79 -0.34
C ASP A 389 -14.00 23.29 -1.60
N PRO A 390 -15.33 23.56 -1.54
CA PRO A 390 -16.10 24.04 -2.67
C PRO A 390 -15.57 25.34 -3.29
N ASP A 391 -14.95 26.22 -2.49
CA ASP A 391 -14.42 27.50 -2.96
C ASP A 391 -13.27 27.30 -3.95
N ASN A 392 -12.52 26.21 -3.84
CA ASN A 392 -11.44 25.85 -4.76
C ASN A 392 -11.94 25.25 -6.08
N LEU A 393 -13.24 24.94 -6.21
CA LEU A 393 -13.83 24.35 -7.42
C LEU A 393 -14.62 25.35 -8.27
N ILE A 394 -14.67 26.61 -7.91
CA ILE A 394 -15.49 27.63 -8.59
C ILE A 394 -15.11 27.71 -10.08
N ASP A 395 -13.84 27.84 -10.40
CA ASP A 395 -13.35 27.96 -11.78
C ASP A 395 -13.59 26.69 -12.58
N LEU A 396 -13.42 25.51 -11.96
CA LEU A 396 -13.76 24.22 -12.56
C LEU A 396 -15.26 24.15 -12.90
N ILE A 397 -16.13 24.52 -11.97
CA ILE A 397 -17.59 24.51 -12.16
C ILE A 397 -18.00 25.44 -13.31
N GLU A 398 -17.44 26.66 -13.36
CA GLU A 398 -17.70 27.62 -14.42
C GLU A 398 -17.22 27.09 -15.78
N LEU A 399 -16.04 26.47 -15.84
CA LEU A 399 -15.50 25.95 -17.08
C LEU A 399 -16.29 24.74 -17.59
N VAL A 400 -16.69 23.81 -16.71
CA VAL A 400 -17.57 22.68 -17.05
C VAL A 400 -18.86 23.17 -17.70
N ARG A 401 -19.56 24.13 -17.07
CA ARG A 401 -20.81 24.68 -17.60
C ARG A 401 -20.62 25.42 -18.92
N ARG A 402 -19.56 26.24 -19.02
CA ARG A 402 -19.25 27.04 -20.21
C ARG A 402 -18.93 26.17 -21.43
N THR A 403 -18.21 25.07 -21.21
CA THR A 403 -17.74 24.19 -22.30
C THR A 403 -18.68 23.05 -22.60
N GLY A 404 -19.70 22.85 -21.77
CA GLY A 404 -20.63 21.71 -21.86
C GLY A 404 -19.89 20.38 -21.66
N ALA A 405 -18.90 20.35 -20.74
CA ALA A 405 -18.18 19.12 -20.45
C ALA A 405 -19.06 18.10 -19.73
N ASP A 406 -18.80 16.81 -19.96
CA ASP A 406 -19.53 15.71 -19.33
C ASP A 406 -19.26 15.65 -17.82
N ILE A 407 -18.02 16.02 -17.40
CA ILE A 407 -17.56 15.95 -16.00
C ILE A 407 -16.36 16.89 -15.77
N GLY A 408 -16.24 17.38 -14.54
CA GLY A 408 -15.06 18.06 -14.03
C GLY A 408 -14.34 17.20 -12.99
N LEU A 409 -13.02 17.13 -13.07
CA LEU A 409 -12.16 16.39 -12.14
C LEU A 409 -11.14 17.34 -11.53
N ALA A 410 -11.06 17.40 -10.19
CA ALA A 410 -10.06 18.18 -9.46
C ALA A 410 -9.17 17.29 -8.62
N PHE A 411 -7.86 17.55 -8.63
CA PHE A 411 -6.86 16.81 -7.85
C PHE A 411 -6.25 17.71 -6.77
N ASP A 412 -5.87 17.12 -5.63
CA ASP A 412 -5.09 17.84 -4.65
C ASP A 412 -3.61 17.93 -5.05
N GLY A 413 -2.81 18.66 -4.27
CA GLY A 413 -1.44 19.01 -4.64
C GLY A 413 -0.51 17.85 -4.97
N ASP A 414 -0.78 16.64 -4.46
CA ASP A 414 -0.02 15.42 -4.78
C ASP A 414 -0.85 14.31 -5.44
N GLY A 415 -2.11 14.58 -5.76
CA GLY A 415 -2.95 13.72 -6.58
C GLY A 415 -3.47 12.46 -5.92
N ASP A 416 -3.52 12.42 -4.58
CA ASP A 416 -4.12 11.28 -3.88
C ASP A 416 -5.58 11.51 -3.49
N ARG A 417 -6.14 12.71 -3.81
CA ARG A 417 -7.55 13.07 -3.61
C ARG A 417 -8.18 13.52 -4.91
N LEU A 418 -9.47 13.22 -5.04
CA LEU A 418 -10.28 13.53 -6.20
C LEU A 418 -11.55 14.29 -5.79
N GLY A 419 -11.77 15.46 -6.38
CA GLY A 419 -13.04 16.17 -6.43
C GLY A 419 -13.73 15.95 -7.77
N VAL A 420 -15.05 15.84 -7.77
CA VAL A 420 -15.85 15.60 -8.97
C VAL A 420 -16.94 16.63 -9.08
N VAL A 421 -17.13 17.18 -10.29
CA VAL A 421 -18.18 18.12 -10.65
C VAL A 421 -19.00 17.54 -11.80
N THR A 422 -20.32 17.52 -11.66
CA THR A 422 -21.23 17.06 -12.72
C THR A 422 -21.31 18.03 -13.89
N SER A 423 -21.92 17.61 -15.01
CA SER A 423 -22.19 18.49 -16.18
C SER A 423 -23.04 19.72 -15.84
N GLU A 424 -23.89 19.63 -14.81
CA GLU A 424 -24.68 20.73 -14.30
C GLU A 424 -23.90 21.66 -13.38
N GLY A 425 -22.63 21.30 -13.06
CA GLY A 425 -21.78 22.06 -12.15
C GLY A 425 -22.11 21.83 -10.68
N GLU A 426 -22.58 20.64 -10.32
CA GLU A 426 -22.79 20.22 -8.94
C GLU A 426 -21.57 19.46 -8.43
N MET A 427 -21.05 19.85 -7.27
CA MET A 427 -19.96 19.13 -6.61
C MET A 427 -20.47 17.81 -6.01
N ILE A 428 -19.80 16.72 -6.30
CA ILE A 428 -20.01 15.42 -5.65
C ILE A 428 -19.00 15.26 -4.52
N PHE A 429 -19.46 15.26 -3.27
CA PHE A 429 -18.59 15.03 -2.12
C PHE A 429 -18.01 13.61 -2.12
N ALA A 430 -16.77 13.46 -1.63
CA ALA A 430 -16.00 12.22 -1.69
C ALA A 430 -16.72 11.01 -1.08
N ASP A 431 -17.50 11.19 -0.02
CA ASP A 431 -18.28 10.11 0.60
C ASP A 431 -19.49 9.69 -0.26
N ARG A 432 -20.03 10.59 -1.09
CA ARG A 432 -21.04 10.27 -2.11
C ARG A 432 -20.44 9.54 -3.30
N LEU A 433 -19.26 9.98 -3.72
CA LEU A 433 -18.49 9.27 -4.76
C LEU A 433 -18.12 7.85 -4.29
N LEU A 434 -17.78 7.68 -3.02
CA LEU A 434 -17.53 6.37 -2.43
C LEU A 434 -18.77 5.46 -2.46
N MET A 435 -20.00 6.00 -2.36
CA MET A 435 -21.22 5.22 -2.52
C MET A 435 -21.30 4.61 -3.93
N LEU A 436 -21.00 5.38 -4.97
CA LEU A 436 -20.96 4.91 -6.35
C LEU A 436 -19.91 3.80 -6.54
N PHE A 437 -18.71 4.00 -6.05
CA PHE A 437 -17.65 2.98 -6.14
C PHE A 437 -17.97 1.73 -5.33
N ALA A 438 -18.57 1.88 -4.14
CA ALA A 438 -19.01 0.74 -3.34
C ALA A 438 -20.07 -0.11 -4.05
N GLU A 439 -21.06 0.53 -4.71
CA GLU A 439 -22.07 -0.13 -5.52
C GLU A 439 -21.43 -0.93 -6.67
N ASP A 440 -20.54 -0.30 -7.44
CA ASP A 440 -19.85 -0.97 -8.56
C ASP A 440 -19.01 -2.17 -8.08
N VAL A 441 -18.26 -2.00 -6.98
CA VAL A 441 -17.47 -3.10 -6.40
C VAL A 441 -18.37 -4.23 -5.91
N LEU A 442 -19.47 -3.93 -5.23
CA LEU A 442 -20.38 -4.94 -4.69
C LEU A 442 -21.15 -5.67 -5.80
N ASN A 443 -21.51 -4.99 -6.90
CA ASN A 443 -22.11 -5.63 -8.06
C ASN A 443 -21.17 -6.64 -8.73
N ARG A 444 -19.87 -6.33 -8.79
CA ARG A 444 -18.85 -7.25 -9.34
C ARG A 444 -18.35 -8.29 -8.33
N HIS A 445 -18.35 -7.95 -7.06
CA HIS A 445 -17.83 -8.78 -5.96
C HIS A 445 -18.79 -8.77 -4.77
N PRO A 446 -19.94 -9.46 -4.84
CA PRO A 446 -20.93 -9.51 -3.75
C PRO A 446 -20.29 -9.94 -2.42
N GLY A 447 -20.58 -9.21 -1.34
CA GLY A 447 -20.01 -9.45 -0.01
C GLY A 447 -18.60 -8.92 0.19
N ALA A 448 -18.09 -8.07 -0.71
CA ALA A 448 -16.83 -7.37 -0.51
C ALA A 448 -16.90 -6.46 0.73
N ALA A 449 -15.80 -6.36 1.49
CA ALA A 449 -15.70 -5.45 2.62
C ALA A 449 -15.40 -4.03 2.14
N ILE A 450 -16.30 -3.10 2.43
CA ILE A 450 -16.09 -1.66 2.18
C ILE A 450 -15.60 -1.01 3.48
N ILE A 451 -14.43 -0.37 3.44
CA ILE A 451 -13.84 0.34 4.57
C ILE A 451 -13.95 1.84 4.30
N PHE A 452 -14.47 2.58 5.26
CA PHE A 452 -14.65 4.03 5.15
C PHE A 452 -14.42 4.74 6.48
N ASP A 453 -14.14 6.04 6.42
CA ASP A 453 -13.89 6.90 7.58
C ASP A 453 -15.21 7.20 8.33
N VAL A 454 -15.12 7.38 9.65
CA VAL A 454 -16.27 7.72 10.50
C VAL A 454 -16.93 9.06 10.11
N LYS A 455 -16.23 9.93 9.38
CA LYS A 455 -16.74 11.23 8.90
C LYS A 455 -17.65 11.10 7.67
N CYS A 456 -17.67 9.93 7.01
CA CYS A 456 -18.54 9.69 5.85
C CYS A 456 -20.01 9.78 6.25
N THR A 457 -20.85 10.12 5.26
CA THR A 457 -22.30 10.18 5.46
C THR A 457 -22.88 8.91 6.07
N ALA A 458 -23.81 9.06 7.00
CA ALA A 458 -24.54 7.92 7.59
C ALA A 458 -25.33 7.09 6.53
N ALA A 459 -25.65 7.69 5.38
CA ALA A 459 -26.31 7.00 4.28
C ALA A 459 -25.45 5.91 3.62
N LEU A 460 -24.10 6.01 3.72
CA LEU A 460 -23.17 5.09 3.08
C LEU A 460 -23.35 3.65 3.59
N GLN A 461 -23.50 3.45 4.91
CA GLN A 461 -23.72 2.12 5.48
C GLN A 461 -25.00 1.46 4.93
N GLY A 462 -26.11 2.21 4.90
CA GLY A 462 -27.39 1.69 4.36
C GLY A 462 -27.30 1.38 2.87
N HIS A 463 -26.54 2.18 2.11
CA HIS A 463 -26.28 1.97 0.68
C HIS A 463 -25.47 0.69 0.44
N ILE A 464 -24.38 0.48 1.17
CA ILE A 464 -23.56 -0.73 1.10
C ILE A 464 -24.40 -1.98 1.39
N LEU A 465 -25.20 -1.97 2.47
CA LEU A 465 -26.04 -3.11 2.87
C LEU A 465 -27.14 -3.43 1.86
N LYS A 466 -27.58 -2.44 1.08
CA LYS A 466 -28.60 -2.63 0.02
C LYS A 466 -28.02 -3.32 -1.22
N HIS A 467 -26.75 -3.09 -1.53
CA HIS A 467 -26.12 -3.55 -2.76
C HIS A 467 -25.22 -4.79 -2.56
N GLY A 468 -25.03 -5.27 -1.36
CA GLY A 468 -24.25 -6.48 -1.05
C GLY A 468 -23.75 -6.58 0.35
#